data_b690e324135efb44e291d0a078998bb2
#
_entry.id   b690e324135efb44e291d0a078998bb2
#
_cell.length_a   1.000
_cell.length_b   1.000
_cell.length_c   1.000
_cell.angle_alpha   90.00
_cell.angle_beta   90.00
_cell.angle_gamma   90.00
#
_symmetry.space_group_name_H-M   'P 1'
#
loop_
_entity.id
_entity.type
_entity.pdbx_description
1 polymer ?
#
loop_
_entity_poly.entity_id
_entity_poly.type
_entity_poly.pdbx_seq_one_letter_code
_entity_poly.pdbx_strand_id
1 'polypeptide(L)'
;FYINNAEVLRLTDKIYVIGHKSPDTDSVTSAITYANLKNALGMKEAVPAAAGDINAETKFLLDHFKVPYPEKLTDATDKKVILVDHNEMAQAVDNLNPENIVEIVDHHKIGGLATGKPIFFLNEPVGATGGIIANLYEMNNVPISKEMAGLMMSAILSDTVLFKSPTCTPRDKTAVEKLAKIAGVDPMNFGMELLKAKSDVSSKSAKDILLGDFKKFDFSGTKSGVGQIEVMDLKDLEPKRAAILEEMNKMKD
;
A
#
# COMPACT_ATOMS: atom_id res chain seq x y z
N PHE A 1 -33.03 -21.18 -19.45
CA PHE A 1 -32.36 -20.25 -18.53
C PHE A 1 -31.75 -19.13 -19.36
N TYR A 2 -32.43 -17.98 -19.47
CA TYR A 2 -31.86 -16.76 -20.06
C TYR A 2 -31.04 -16.09 -18.96
N ILE A 3 -29.71 -16.21 -19.03
CA ILE A 3 -28.81 -15.35 -18.25
C ILE A 3 -28.90 -13.98 -18.92
N ASN A 4 -29.31 -12.98 -18.15
CA ASN A 4 -29.49 -11.63 -18.65
C ASN A 4 -28.10 -11.08 -19.04
N ASN A 5 -27.90 -10.78 -20.33
CA ASN A 5 -26.62 -10.27 -20.86
C ASN A 5 -26.09 -9.05 -20.09
N ALA A 6 -26.96 -8.29 -19.40
CA ALA A 6 -26.56 -7.18 -18.57
C ALA A 6 -25.87 -7.60 -17.25
N GLU A 7 -26.16 -8.81 -16.73
CA GLU A 7 -25.48 -9.35 -15.54
C GLU A 7 -24.11 -9.96 -15.89
N VAL A 8 -24.00 -10.59 -17.06
CA VAL A 8 -22.73 -11.12 -17.57
C VAL A 8 -21.76 -9.96 -17.90
N LEU A 9 -22.26 -8.86 -18.48
CA LEU A 9 -21.45 -7.64 -18.71
C LEU A 9 -20.99 -6.96 -17.40
N ARG A 10 -21.77 -7.02 -16.32
CA ARG A 10 -21.38 -6.47 -15.01
C ARG A 10 -20.25 -7.24 -14.31
N LEU A 11 -20.08 -8.52 -14.59
CA LEU A 11 -19.02 -9.36 -13.99
C LEU A 11 -17.66 -9.25 -14.72
N THR A 12 -17.64 -8.72 -15.95
CA THR A 12 -16.42 -8.64 -16.80
C THR A 12 -15.75 -7.28 -16.81
N ASP A 13 -16.34 -6.24 -16.22
CA ASP A 13 -15.87 -4.86 -16.38
C ASP A 13 -15.23 -4.24 -15.13
N LYS A 14 -14.92 -5.02 -14.10
CA LYS A 14 -14.19 -4.49 -12.95
C LYS A 14 -12.85 -3.87 -13.36
N ILE A 15 -12.55 -2.69 -12.84
CA ILE A 15 -11.24 -2.06 -12.91
C ILE A 15 -10.63 -2.13 -11.50
N TYR A 16 -9.58 -2.92 -11.33
CA TYR A 16 -8.95 -3.13 -10.04
C TYR A 16 -7.99 -1.98 -9.73
N VAL A 17 -8.24 -1.25 -8.65
CA VAL A 17 -7.29 -0.30 -8.10
C VAL A 17 -6.37 -1.07 -7.16
N ILE A 18 -5.08 -1.13 -7.48
CA ILE A 18 -4.16 -2.07 -6.83
C ILE A 18 -2.78 -1.44 -6.64
N GLY A 19 -2.22 -1.63 -5.45
CA GLY A 19 -0.84 -1.25 -5.14
C GLY A 19 0.17 -2.37 -5.44
N HIS A 20 1.39 -2.20 -4.96
CA HIS A 20 2.50 -3.13 -5.23
C HIS A 20 2.36 -4.48 -4.50
N LYS A 21 3.13 -5.49 -4.95
CA LYS A 21 3.34 -6.77 -4.25
C LYS A 21 3.94 -6.54 -2.87
N SER A 22 3.63 -7.46 -1.93
CA SER A 22 3.98 -7.28 -0.51
C SER A 22 3.43 -5.94 0.02
N PRO A 23 2.10 -5.76 -0.08
CA PRO A 23 1.47 -4.48 0.10
C PRO A 23 1.67 -3.95 1.52
N ASP A 24 2.12 -2.70 1.61
CA ASP A 24 2.18 -1.94 2.85
C ASP A 24 0.90 -1.12 3.09
N THR A 25 0.93 -0.24 4.07
CA THR A 25 -0.23 0.55 4.45
C THR A 25 -0.61 1.58 3.38
N ASP A 26 0.36 2.28 2.75
CA ASP A 26 0.05 3.22 1.67
C ASP A 26 -0.53 2.50 0.45
N SER A 27 0.09 1.41 0.04
CA SER A 27 -0.36 0.58 -1.08
C SER A 27 -1.83 0.16 -0.96
N VAL A 28 -2.23 -0.38 0.21
CA VAL A 28 -3.61 -0.85 0.43
C VAL A 28 -4.60 0.29 0.59
N THR A 29 -4.24 1.30 1.38
CA THR A 29 -5.16 2.42 1.65
C THR A 29 -5.34 3.32 0.44
N SER A 30 -4.29 3.50 -0.36
CA SER A 30 -4.36 4.20 -1.64
C SER A 30 -5.26 3.47 -2.63
N ALA A 31 -5.23 2.13 -2.68
CA ALA A 31 -6.17 1.35 -3.49
C ALA A 31 -7.62 1.59 -3.06
N ILE A 32 -7.91 1.56 -1.77
CA ILE A 32 -9.27 1.78 -1.22
C ILE A 32 -9.74 3.21 -1.48
N THR A 33 -8.91 4.20 -1.13
CA THR A 33 -9.31 5.61 -1.19
C THR A 33 -9.43 6.12 -2.63
N TYR A 34 -8.55 5.65 -3.53
CA TYR A 34 -8.65 6.00 -4.94
C TYR A 34 -9.83 5.32 -5.63
N ALA A 35 -10.13 4.06 -5.34
CA ALA A 35 -11.34 3.41 -5.82
C ALA A 35 -12.61 4.14 -5.35
N ASN A 36 -12.64 4.61 -4.09
CA ASN A 36 -13.74 5.42 -3.56
C ASN A 36 -13.88 6.74 -4.32
N LEU A 37 -12.78 7.45 -4.56
CA LEU A 37 -12.76 8.68 -5.35
C LEU A 37 -13.29 8.43 -6.79
N LYS A 38 -12.78 7.41 -7.47
CA LYS A 38 -13.19 7.06 -8.84
C LYS A 38 -14.69 6.73 -8.92
N ASN A 39 -15.21 6.01 -7.92
CA ASN A 39 -16.65 5.73 -7.80
C ASN A 39 -17.48 7.02 -7.62
N ALA A 40 -16.99 7.97 -6.82
CA ALA A 40 -17.65 9.28 -6.66
C ALA A 40 -17.66 10.08 -7.96
N LEU A 41 -16.61 9.94 -8.77
CA LEU A 41 -16.48 10.60 -10.09
C LEU A 41 -17.18 9.85 -11.24
N GLY A 42 -17.90 8.75 -10.95
CA GLY A 42 -18.71 8.02 -11.92
C GLY A 42 -18.14 6.72 -12.47
N MET A 43 -16.88 6.38 -12.16
CA MET A 43 -16.27 5.08 -12.53
C MET A 43 -16.71 4.01 -11.51
N LYS A 44 -17.95 3.53 -11.64
CA LYS A 44 -18.58 2.61 -10.67
C LYS A 44 -17.98 1.21 -10.66
N GLU A 45 -17.26 0.83 -11.69
CA GLU A 45 -16.53 -0.42 -11.86
C GLU A 45 -15.19 -0.45 -11.11
N ALA A 46 -14.70 0.68 -10.58
CA ALA A 46 -13.47 0.74 -9.80
C ALA A 46 -13.63 0.02 -8.45
N VAL A 47 -12.82 -1.00 -8.21
CA VAL A 47 -12.84 -1.81 -6.98
C VAL A 47 -11.43 -1.91 -6.39
N PRO A 48 -11.27 -1.76 -5.06
CA PRO A 48 -9.96 -1.89 -4.44
C PRO A 48 -9.52 -3.36 -4.38
N ALA A 49 -8.22 -3.59 -4.59
CA ALA A 49 -7.60 -4.89 -4.42
C ALA A 49 -6.22 -4.77 -3.74
N ALA A 50 -5.78 -5.85 -3.11
CA ALA A 50 -4.44 -5.97 -2.54
C ALA A 50 -3.64 -7.05 -3.29
N ALA A 51 -2.41 -6.76 -3.70
CA ALA A 51 -1.55 -7.68 -4.45
C ALA A 51 -0.88 -8.75 -3.57
N GLY A 52 -1.35 -8.94 -2.36
CA GLY A 52 -0.82 -9.90 -1.40
C GLY A 52 -1.57 -9.87 -0.07
N ASP A 53 -0.98 -10.49 0.95
CA ASP A 53 -1.54 -10.49 2.29
C ASP A 53 -1.34 -9.13 2.97
N ILE A 54 -2.39 -8.65 3.61
CA ILE A 54 -2.39 -7.39 4.34
C ILE A 54 -1.59 -7.55 5.63
N ASN A 55 -0.67 -6.65 5.92
CA ASN A 55 0.16 -6.65 7.12
C ASN A 55 -0.63 -6.25 8.39
N ALA A 56 -0.01 -6.40 9.56
CA ALA A 56 -0.67 -6.14 10.86
C ALA A 56 -1.03 -4.65 11.05
N GLU A 57 -0.19 -3.74 10.58
CA GLU A 57 -0.45 -2.29 10.61
C GLU A 57 -1.71 -1.94 9.83
N THR A 58 -1.79 -2.43 8.58
CA THR A 58 -2.95 -2.19 7.72
C THR A 58 -4.22 -2.82 8.28
N LYS A 59 -4.14 -4.03 8.85
CA LYS A 59 -5.29 -4.67 9.53
C LYS A 59 -5.79 -3.83 10.69
N PHE A 60 -4.88 -3.42 11.59
CA PHE A 60 -5.20 -2.54 12.72
C PHE A 60 -5.96 -1.29 12.24
N LEU A 61 -5.45 -0.64 11.19
CA LEU A 61 -6.04 0.55 10.61
C LEU A 61 -7.45 0.32 10.05
N LEU A 62 -7.62 -0.71 9.23
CA LEU A 62 -8.91 -1.03 8.61
C LEU A 62 -9.96 -1.41 9.67
N ASP A 63 -9.58 -2.17 10.69
CA ASP A 63 -10.45 -2.53 11.80
C ASP A 63 -10.86 -1.31 12.62
N HIS A 64 -9.93 -0.38 12.91
CA HIS A 64 -10.18 0.85 13.65
C HIS A 64 -11.23 1.72 12.96
N PHE A 65 -11.09 1.95 11.65
CA PHE A 65 -12.02 2.76 10.86
C PHE A 65 -13.21 1.94 10.30
N LYS A 66 -13.29 0.64 10.61
CA LYS A 66 -14.36 -0.27 10.15
C LYS A 66 -14.50 -0.29 8.63
N VAL A 67 -13.38 -0.25 7.93
CA VAL A 67 -13.31 -0.35 6.48
C VAL A 67 -13.12 -1.81 6.08
N PRO A 68 -13.93 -2.35 5.16
CA PRO A 68 -13.76 -3.73 4.70
C PRO A 68 -12.39 -3.96 4.07
N TYR A 69 -11.82 -5.14 4.28
CA TYR A 69 -10.59 -5.56 3.63
C TYR A 69 -10.81 -5.66 2.11
N PRO A 70 -9.88 -5.15 1.29
CA PRO A 70 -9.99 -5.28 -0.15
C PRO A 70 -9.82 -6.74 -0.59
N GLU A 71 -10.32 -7.05 -1.78
CA GLU A 71 -10.14 -8.35 -2.42
C GLU A 71 -8.63 -8.62 -2.63
N LYS A 72 -8.17 -9.84 -2.30
CA LYS A 72 -6.81 -10.27 -2.63
C LYS A 72 -6.74 -10.66 -4.10
N LEU A 73 -5.91 -9.97 -4.87
CA LEU A 73 -5.68 -10.22 -6.28
C LEU A 73 -4.18 -10.46 -6.53
N THR A 74 -3.79 -11.70 -6.78
CA THR A 74 -2.39 -12.08 -7.05
C THR A 74 -2.10 -12.35 -8.52
N ASP A 75 -3.12 -12.35 -9.37
CA ASP A 75 -3.02 -12.59 -10.82
C ASP A 75 -3.93 -11.61 -11.56
N ALA A 76 -3.36 -10.82 -12.45
CA ALA A 76 -4.07 -9.81 -13.24
C ALA A 76 -4.25 -10.22 -14.72
N THR A 77 -4.20 -11.53 -15.03
CA THR A 77 -4.49 -12.02 -16.39
C THR A 77 -5.84 -11.47 -16.86
N ASP A 78 -5.84 -10.79 -18.01
CA ASP A 78 -6.99 -10.18 -18.68
C ASP A 78 -7.78 -9.15 -17.83
N LYS A 79 -7.20 -8.62 -16.75
CA LYS A 79 -7.83 -7.64 -15.87
C LYS A 79 -7.37 -6.23 -16.21
N LYS A 80 -8.31 -5.27 -16.20
CA LYS A 80 -8.00 -3.84 -16.23
C LYS A 80 -7.59 -3.38 -14.83
N VAL A 81 -6.52 -2.60 -14.75
CA VAL A 81 -5.99 -2.11 -13.47
C VAL A 81 -5.72 -0.62 -13.48
N ILE A 82 -5.85 -0.01 -12.32
CA ILE A 82 -5.29 1.27 -11.96
C ILE A 82 -4.17 0.98 -10.96
N LEU A 83 -2.96 1.41 -11.26
CA LEU A 83 -1.84 1.23 -10.34
C LEU A 83 -1.76 2.41 -9.37
N VAL A 84 -1.59 2.10 -8.10
CA VAL A 84 -1.30 3.08 -7.06
C VAL A 84 -0.03 2.68 -6.33
N ASP A 85 0.74 3.66 -5.88
CA ASP A 85 1.90 3.45 -5.02
C ASP A 85 3.03 2.60 -5.64
N HIS A 86 3.07 2.51 -6.94
CA HIS A 86 4.18 1.97 -7.73
C HIS A 86 3.97 2.23 -9.22
N ASN A 87 5.08 2.23 -9.97
CA ASN A 87 5.08 2.32 -11.43
C ASN A 87 6.10 1.38 -12.09
N GLU A 88 6.60 0.37 -11.36
CA GLU A 88 7.55 -0.62 -11.87
C GLU A 88 6.86 -1.98 -12.04
N MET A 89 6.96 -2.60 -13.24
CA MET A 89 6.35 -3.90 -13.52
C MET A 89 6.83 -5.01 -12.58
N ALA A 90 8.07 -4.94 -12.09
CA ALA A 90 8.62 -5.90 -11.14
C ALA A 90 7.87 -5.90 -9.79
N GLN A 91 7.25 -4.78 -9.43
CA GLN A 91 6.47 -4.61 -8.21
C GLN A 91 4.97 -4.84 -8.43
N ALA A 92 4.52 -4.87 -9.68
CA ALA A 92 3.11 -5.05 -10.02
C ALA A 92 2.63 -6.49 -9.77
N VAL A 93 1.32 -6.64 -9.63
CA VAL A 93 0.64 -7.93 -9.55
C VAL A 93 1.06 -8.86 -10.70
N ASP A 94 1.12 -10.18 -10.45
CA ASP A 94 1.57 -11.14 -11.46
C ASP A 94 0.69 -11.13 -12.70
N ASN A 95 1.31 -11.43 -13.85
CA ASN A 95 0.65 -11.55 -15.16
C ASN A 95 -0.06 -10.27 -15.64
N LEU A 96 0.29 -9.10 -15.09
CA LEU A 96 -0.23 -7.83 -15.57
C LEU A 96 0.27 -7.54 -16.99
N ASN A 97 -0.68 -7.36 -17.92
CA ASN A 97 -0.38 -6.81 -19.24
C ASN A 97 -0.36 -5.28 -19.18
N PRO A 98 0.74 -4.58 -19.54
CA PRO A 98 0.81 -3.12 -19.55
C PRO A 98 -0.30 -2.44 -20.36
N GLU A 99 -0.84 -3.10 -21.41
CA GLU A 99 -1.97 -2.60 -22.19
C GLU A 99 -3.27 -2.47 -21.40
N ASN A 100 -3.38 -3.19 -20.28
CA ASN A 100 -4.53 -3.20 -19.39
C ASN A 100 -4.44 -2.15 -18.28
N ILE A 101 -3.34 -1.41 -18.21
CA ILE A 101 -3.19 -0.29 -17.25
C ILE A 101 -4.03 0.88 -17.74
N VAL A 102 -4.93 1.35 -16.87
CA VAL A 102 -5.86 2.46 -17.15
C VAL A 102 -5.29 3.78 -16.65
N GLU A 103 -4.77 3.80 -15.43
CA GLU A 103 -4.21 4.97 -14.76
C GLU A 103 -3.07 4.58 -13.83
N ILE A 104 -2.21 5.55 -13.48
CA ILE A 104 -1.18 5.39 -12.44
C ILE A 104 -1.19 6.62 -11.54
N VAL A 105 -1.18 6.41 -10.22
CA VAL A 105 -0.98 7.46 -9.21
C VAL A 105 0.08 7.00 -8.22
N ASP A 106 1.20 7.72 -8.14
CA ASP A 106 2.39 7.23 -7.45
C ASP A 106 3.26 8.37 -6.88
N HIS A 107 4.10 8.09 -5.91
CA HIS A 107 5.08 9.02 -5.35
C HIS A 107 6.55 8.53 -5.48
N HIS A 108 6.75 7.35 -6.04
CA HIS A 108 8.09 6.76 -6.23
C HIS A 108 8.83 7.34 -7.44
N LYS A 109 10.12 7.03 -7.53
CA LYS A 109 10.87 7.27 -8.78
C LYS A 109 10.17 6.59 -9.95
N ILE A 110 10.24 7.21 -11.12
CA ILE A 110 9.66 6.59 -12.32
C ILE A 110 10.53 5.42 -12.76
N GLY A 111 9.92 4.24 -12.81
CA GLY A 111 10.53 2.99 -13.29
C GLY A 111 10.41 2.80 -14.80
N GLY A 112 10.86 1.64 -15.30
CA GLY A 112 10.88 1.29 -16.71
C GLY A 112 9.53 0.82 -17.27
N LEU A 113 8.40 1.41 -16.86
CA LEU A 113 7.08 1.08 -17.39
C LEU A 113 6.89 1.67 -18.78
N ALA A 114 6.37 0.85 -19.72
CA ALA A 114 5.93 1.30 -21.03
C ALA A 114 4.48 0.87 -21.24
N THR A 115 3.65 1.78 -21.76
CA THR A 115 2.25 1.50 -22.13
C THR A 115 2.07 1.69 -23.64
N GLY A 116 1.23 0.90 -24.27
CA GLY A 116 0.96 1.00 -25.71
C GLY A 116 0.00 2.13 -26.09
N LYS A 117 -0.61 2.79 -25.12
CA LYS A 117 -1.55 3.91 -25.30
C LYS A 117 -1.32 4.98 -24.24
N PRO A 118 -1.73 6.25 -24.50
CA PRO A 118 -1.75 7.29 -23.48
C PRO A 118 -2.67 6.90 -22.32
N ILE A 119 -2.18 7.11 -21.09
CA ILE A 119 -2.93 6.91 -19.85
C ILE A 119 -2.82 8.16 -18.96
N PHE A 120 -3.71 8.27 -17.97
CA PHE A 120 -3.48 9.21 -16.88
C PHE A 120 -2.33 8.71 -16.01
N PHE A 121 -1.29 9.52 -15.87
CA PHE A 121 -0.12 9.23 -15.05
C PHE A 121 0.18 10.44 -14.16
N LEU A 122 -0.03 10.30 -12.86
CA LEU A 122 0.27 11.33 -11.86
C LEU A 122 1.34 10.81 -10.92
N ASN A 123 2.49 11.48 -10.92
CA ASN A 123 3.59 11.19 -10.01
C ASN A 123 4.05 12.49 -9.35
N GLU A 124 4.12 12.51 -8.01
CA GLU A 124 4.55 13.66 -7.25
C GLU A 124 5.58 13.27 -6.18
N PRO A 125 6.66 14.05 -5.97
CA PRO A 125 7.68 13.77 -4.97
C PRO A 125 7.21 14.18 -3.57
N VAL A 126 6.33 13.40 -2.98
CA VAL A 126 5.75 13.57 -1.63
C VAL A 126 5.99 12.31 -0.80
N GLY A 127 5.63 12.33 0.47
CA GLY A 127 5.92 11.26 1.41
C GLY A 127 5.08 9.99 1.23
N ALA A 128 3.91 10.07 0.58
CA ALA A 128 3.01 8.94 0.37
C ALA A 128 1.99 9.23 -0.75
N THR A 129 1.56 8.19 -1.46
CA THR A 129 0.49 8.27 -2.47
C THR A 129 -0.84 8.71 -1.87
N GLY A 130 -1.12 8.35 -0.61
CA GLY A 130 -2.32 8.82 0.11
C GLY A 130 -2.44 10.34 0.16
N GLY A 131 -1.32 11.08 0.22
CA GLY A 131 -1.29 12.55 0.15
C GLY A 131 -1.70 13.09 -1.22
N ILE A 132 -1.29 12.44 -2.29
CA ILE A 132 -1.70 12.78 -3.67
C ILE A 132 -3.21 12.57 -3.84
N ILE A 133 -3.72 11.43 -3.35
CA ILE A 133 -5.14 11.10 -3.43
C ILE A 133 -5.98 12.10 -2.64
N ALA A 134 -5.55 12.50 -1.44
CA ALA A 134 -6.24 13.54 -0.66
C ALA A 134 -6.37 14.85 -1.45
N ASN A 135 -5.31 15.26 -2.14
CA ASN A 135 -5.33 16.43 -3.02
C ASN A 135 -6.30 16.24 -4.21
N LEU A 136 -6.36 15.05 -4.79
CA LEU A 136 -7.30 14.72 -5.86
C LEU A 136 -8.78 14.81 -5.40
N TYR A 137 -9.10 14.43 -4.16
CA TYR A 137 -10.43 14.67 -3.59
C TYR A 137 -10.75 16.16 -3.54
N GLU A 138 -9.81 16.99 -3.03
CA GLU A 138 -9.98 18.45 -2.94
C GLU A 138 -10.16 19.07 -4.34
N MET A 139 -9.31 18.72 -5.30
CA MET A 139 -9.35 19.24 -6.69
C MET A 139 -10.68 18.93 -7.41
N ASN A 140 -11.26 17.78 -7.12
CA ASN A 140 -12.52 17.36 -7.73
C ASN A 140 -13.75 17.73 -6.90
N ASN A 141 -13.58 18.44 -5.78
CA ASN A 141 -14.66 18.82 -4.87
C ASN A 141 -15.47 17.61 -4.35
N VAL A 142 -14.81 16.47 -4.15
CA VAL A 142 -15.42 15.28 -3.58
C VAL A 142 -15.26 15.32 -2.06
N PRO A 143 -16.34 15.24 -1.26
CA PRO A 143 -16.24 15.20 0.19
C PRO A 143 -15.45 13.98 0.67
N ILE A 144 -14.54 14.20 1.62
CA ILE A 144 -13.76 13.13 2.25
C ILE A 144 -14.54 12.64 3.47
N SER A 145 -14.89 11.35 3.50
CA SER A 145 -15.50 10.74 4.70
C SER A 145 -14.46 10.56 5.82
N LYS A 146 -14.94 10.35 7.05
CA LYS A 146 -14.10 10.09 8.22
C LYS A 146 -13.15 8.91 7.98
N GLU A 147 -13.66 7.83 7.41
CA GLU A 147 -12.92 6.62 7.12
C GLU A 147 -11.83 6.90 6.08
N MET A 148 -12.17 7.50 4.95
CA MET A 148 -11.21 7.81 3.89
C MET A 148 -10.13 8.78 4.39
N ALA A 149 -10.49 9.76 5.22
CA ALA A 149 -9.52 10.66 5.84
C ALA A 149 -8.55 9.91 6.75
N GLY A 150 -9.07 8.99 7.58
CA GLY A 150 -8.26 8.15 8.45
C GLY A 150 -7.27 7.28 7.66
N LEU A 151 -7.70 6.68 6.57
CA LEU A 151 -6.84 5.85 5.71
C LEU A 151 -5.72 6.67 5.06
N MET A 152 -6.04 7.80 4.41
CA MET A 152 -5.04 8.65 3.74
C MET A 152 -4.06 9.28 4.74
N MET A 153 -4.54 9.71 5.91
CA MET A 153 -3.68 10.20 6.98
C MET A 153 -2.68 9.14 7.43
N SER A 154 -3.16 7.91 7.61
CA SER A 154 -2.32 6.80 8.09
C SER A 154 -1.29 6.35 7.07
N ALA A 155 -1.61 6.37 5.79
CA ALA A 155 -0.66 6.19 4.70
C ALA A 155 0.54 7.14 4.85
N ILE A 156 0.26 8.44 4.98
CA ILE A 156 1.30 9.46 5.13
C ILE A 156 2.11 9.25 6.41
N LEU A 157 1.46 8.96 7.54
CA LEU A 157 2.15 8.76 8.82
C LEU A 157 3.04 7.50 8.81
N SER A 158 2.59 6.43 8.17
CA SER A 158 3.36 5.19 8.02
C SER A 158 4.61 5.41 7.17
N ASP A 159 4.46 5.90 5.94
CA ASP A 159 5.56 6.05 4.98
C ASP A 159 6.56 7.13 5.36
N THR A 160 6.09 8.17 6.02
CA THR A 160 6.97 9.22 6.54
C THR A 160 7.55 8.90 7.91
N VAL A 161 7.23 7.74 8.49
CA VAL A 161 7.65 7.35 9.86
C VAL A 161 7.41 8.50 10.85
N LEU A 162 6.15 8.95 10.92
CA LEU A 162 5.75 10.11 11.72
C LEU A 162 6.58 11.37 11.40
N PHE A 163 6.71 11.67 10.11
CA PHE A 163 7.45 12.83 9.56
C PHE A 163 8.98 12.79 9.76
N LYS A 164 9.55 11.64 10.14
CA LYS A 164 11.00 11.47 10.34
C LYS A 164 11.72 11.04 9.07
N SER A 165 11.02 10.48 8.09
CA SER A 165 11.60 10.08 6.80
C SER A 165 12.12 11.31 6.04
N PRO A 166 13.27 11.20 5.35
CA PRO A 166 13.77 12.25 4.46
C PRO A 166 12.84 12.51 3.26
N THR A 167 11.93 11.61 2.95
CA THR A 167 10.91 11.76 1.90
C THR A 167 9.75 12.66 2.33
N CYS A 168 9.61 12.95 3.63
CA CYS A 168 8.53 13.78 4.17
C CYS A 168 8.65 15.22 3.68
N THR A 169 7.57 15.76 3.17
CA THR A 169 7.47 17.14 2.67
C THR A 169 6.57 18.01 3.55
N PRO A 170 6.60 19.35 3.42
CA PRO A 170 5.62 20.22 4.07
C PRO A 170 4.17 19.92 3.64
N ARG A 171 3.97 19.44 2.42
CA ARG A 171 2.63 19.04 1.93
C ARG A 171 2.05 17.88 2.73
N ASP A 172 2.87 16.90 3.07
CA ASP A 172 2.45 15.74 3.88
C ASP A 172 1.95 16.18 5.25
N LYS A 173 2.68 17.08 5.91
CA LYS A 173 2.27 17.62 7.21
C LYS A 173 0.94 18.36 7.13
N THR A 174 0.78 19.21 6.13
CA THR A 174 -0.47 19.95 5.89
C THR A 174 -1.64 19.01 5.60
N ALA A 175 -1.41 17.98 4.79
CA ALA A 175 -2.43 16.98 4.48
C ALA A 175 -2.85 16.21 5.75
N VAL A 176 -1.91 15.77 6.57
CA VAL A 176 -2.20 15.07 7.84
C VAL A 176 -3.02 15.96 8.78
N GLU A 177 -2.67 17.25 8.94
CA GLU A 177 -3.42 18.18 9.79
C GLU A 177 -4.90 18.34 9.36
N LYS A 178 -5.15 18.41 8.05
CA LYS A 178 -6.51 18.48 7.49
C LYS A 178 -7.26 17.16 7.70
N LEU A 179 -6.64 16.05 7.32
CA LEU A 179 -7.22 14.70 7.37
C LEU A 179 -7.51 14.27 8.82
N ALA A 180 -6.63 14.58 9.76
CA ALA A 180 -6.83 14.30 11.18
C ALA A 180 -8.09 14.96 11.76
N LYS A 181 -8.37 16.22 11.36
CA LYS A 181 -9.61 16.94 11.77
C LYS A 181 -10.85 16.23 11.24
N ILE A 182 -10.83 15.74 10.00
CA ILE A 182 -11.95 15.00 9.39
C ILE A 182 -12.09 13.62 10.04
N ALA A 183 -10.98 12.91 10.22
CA ALA A 183 -10.95 11.60 10.86
C ALA A 183 -11.33 11.64 12.36
N GLY A 184 -11.16 12.80 13.01
CA GLY A 184 -11.50 12.98 14.41
C GLY A 184 -10.55 12.26 15.37
N VAL A 185 -9.25 12.17 15.00
CA VAL A 185 -8.20 11.53 15.80
C VAL A 185 -6.99 12.46 15.94
N ASP A 186 -6.24 12.31 17.03
CA ASP A 186 -4.92 12.93 17.15
C ASP A 186 -3.91 12.16 16.27
N PRO A 187 -3.28 12.81 15.29
CA PRO A 187 -2.45 12.12 14.33
C PRO A 187 -1.20 11.50 14.93
N MET A 188 -0.59 12.14 15.95
CA MET A 188 0.64 11.63 16.53
C MET A 188 0.38 10.44 17.45
N ASN A 189 -0.67 10.51 18.27
CA ASN A 189 -1.04 9.38 19.13
C ASN A 189 -1.48 8.19 18.27
N PHE A 190 -2.34 8.41 17.28
CA PHE A 190 -2.79 7.37 16.38
C PHE A 190 -1.64 6.76 15.56
N GLY A 191 -0.76 7.60 15.04
CA GLY A 191 0.41 7.16 14.30
C GLY A 191 1.38 6.32 15.15
N MET A 192 1.51 6.61 16.44
CA MET A 192 2.29 5.76 17.37
C MET A 192 1.64 4.39 17.56
N GLU A 193 0.31 4.31 17.67
CA GLU A 193 -0.42 3.02 17.72
C GLU A 193 -0.24 2.23 16.42
N LEU A 194 -0.30 2.90 15.29
CA LEU A 194 -0.09 2.34 13.96
C LEU A 194 1.32 1.72 13.83
N LEU A 195 2.38 2.48 14.17
CA LEU A 195 3.75 1.97 14.15
C LEU A 195 3.96 0.83 15.16
N LYS A 196 3.29 0.87 16.31
CA LYS A 196 3.33 -0.23 17.28
C LYS A 196 2.71 -1.50 16.70
N ALA A 197 1.59 -1.41 16.00
CA ALA A 197 0.99 -2.54 15.29
C ALA A 197 1.91 -3.10 14.19
N LYS A 198 2.63 -2.23 13.46
CA LYS A 198 3.64 -2.61 12.47
C LYS A 198 4.79 -3.38 13.09
N SER A 199 5.30 -2.88 14.21
CA SER A 199 6.51 -3.39 14.89
C SER A 199 6.24 -4.57 15.81
N ASP A 200 4.99 -5.01 15.98
CA ASP A 200 4.68 -6.16 16.83
C ASP A 200 5.25 -7.45 16.22
N VAL A 201 6.36 -7.87 16.81
CA VAL A 201 7.05 -9.13 16.49
C VAL A 201 6.66 -10.27 17.42
N SER A 202 5.83 -10.03 18.43
CA SER A 202 5.50 -11.00 19.49
C SER A 202 4.86 -12.27 18.93
N SER A 203 3.95 -12.12 17.98
CA SER A 203 3.21 -13.23 17.34
C SER A 203 3.92 -13.85 16.15
N LYS A 204 4.99 -13.22 15.61
CA LYS A 204 5.69 -13.68 14.40
C LYS A 204 6.71 -14.76 14.72
N SER A 205 6.88 -15.76 13.83
CA SER A 205 8.00 -16.69 13.92
C SER A 205 9.33 -15.99 13.62
N ALA A 206 10.45 -16.54 14.07
CA ALA A 206 11.78 -16.02 13.75
C ALA A 206 12.04 -15.97 12.23
N LYS A 207 11.55 -16.95 11.50
CA LYS A 207 11.61 -17.00 10.04
C LYS A 207 10.79 -15.87 9.39
N ASP A 208 9.56 -15.63 9.84
CA ASP A 208 8.71 -14.55 9.30
C ASP A 208 9.29 -13.17 9.60
N ILE A 209 9.92 -12.99 10.78
CA ILE A 209 10.63 -11.76 11.12
C ILE A 209 11.81 -11.54 10.18
N LEU A 210 12.63 -12.56 9.95
CA LEU A 210 13.83 -12.47 9.10
C LEU A 210 13.48 -12.24 7.63
N LEU A 211 12.42 -12.85 7.13
CA LEU A 211 12.02 -12.79 5.72
C LEU A 211 11.06 -11.65 5.41
N GLY A 212 10.61 -10.89 6.40
CA GLY A 212 9.63 -9.81 6.22
C GLY A 212 10.10 -8.69 5.28
N ASP A 213 11.38 -8.29 5.38
CA ASP A 213 12.06 -7.44 4.39
C ASP A 213 13.46 -8.01 4.15
N PHE A 214 13.51 -9.04 3.32
CA PHE A 214 14.73 -9.77 3.01
C PHE A 214 15.13 -9.62 1.55
N LYS A 215 16.36 -9.18 1.30
CA LYS A 215 16.90 -8.98 -0.05
C LYS A 215 18.18 -9.81 -0.23
N LYS A 216 18.32 -10.40 -1.42
CA LYS A 216 19.54 -11.13 -1.83
C LYS A 216 20.40 -10.23 -2.71
N PHE A 217 21.69 -10.23 -2.42
CA PHE A 217 22.71 -9.50 -3.18
C PHE A 217 23.80 -10.45 -3.63
N ASP A 218 24.43 -10.14 -4.76
CA ASP A 218 25.64 -10.80 -5.24
C ASP A 218 26.75 -9.73 -5.32
N PHE A 219 27.76 -9.89 -4.49
CA PHE A 219 28.93 -9.02 -4.45
C PHE A 219 30.12 -9.76 -5.09
N SER A 220 30.22 -9.68 -6.41
CA SER A 220 31.32 -10.30 -7.17
C SER A 220 31.47 -11.80 -6.92
N GLY A 221 30.35 -12.54 -6.92
CA GLY A 221 30.30 -13.98 -6.68
C GLY A 221 30.07 -14.38 -5.21
N THR A 222 30.06 -13.42 -4.28
CA THR A 222 29.68 -13.66 -2.89
C THR A 222 28.20 -13.36 -2.70
N LYS A 223 27.40 -14.40 -2.54
CA LYS A 223 25.96 -14.25 -2.25
C LYS A 223 25.74 -13.81 -0.81
N SER A 224 25.00 -12.75 -0.62
CA SER A 224 24.68 -12.19 0.69
C SER A 224 23.18 -11.97 0.83
N GLY A 225 22.62 -12.30 1.98
CA GLY A 225 21.25 -11.98 2.35
C GLY A 225 21.23 -10.84 3.37
N VAL A 226 20.38 -9.85 3.17
CA VAL A 226 20.16 -8.76 4.11
C VAL A 226 18.69 -8.73 4.49
N GLY A 227 18.38 -8.93 5.77
CA GLY A 227 17.04 -8.75 6.34
C GLY A 227 17.00 -7.47 7.16
N GLN A 228 15.99 -6.62 6.92
CA GLN A 228 15.73 -5.45 7.74
C GLN A 228 14.55 -5.74 8.66
N ILE A 229 14.71 -5.40 9.94
CA ILE A 229 13.66 -5.56 10.95
C ILE A 229 13.41 -4.20 11.61
N GLU A 230 12.19 -3.70 11.47
CA GLU A 230 11.77 -2.45 12.11
C GLU A 230 10.99 -2.74 13.38
N VAL A 231 11.47 -2.22 14.51
CA VAL A 231 10.83 -2.32 15.83
C VAL A 231 10.88 -0.99 16.57
N MET A 232 9.93 -0.77 17.45
CA MET A 232 9.89 0.42 18.29
C MET A 232 10.97 0.41 19.39
N ASP A 233 11.24 -0.77 19.96
CA ASP A 233 12.31 -0.99 20.95
C ASP A 233 13.05 -2.28 20.58
N LEU A 234 14.38 -2.21 20.54
CA LEU A 234 15.24 -3.39 20.30
C LEU A 234 15.03 -4.50 21.33
N LYS A 235 14.57 -4.15 22.54
CA LYS A 235 14.22 -5.11 23.57
C LYS A 235 13.11 -6.08 23.15
N ASP A 236 12.24 -5.68 22.22
CA ASP A 236 11.17 -6.54 21.69
C ASP A 236 11.74 -7.71 20.86
N LEU A 237 12.95 -7.56 20.31
CA LEU A 237 13.66 -8.60 19.56
C LEU A 237 14.51 -9.54 20.43
N GLU A 238 14.92 -9.11 21.62
CA GLU A 238 15.82 -9.90 22.47
C GLU A 238 15.32 -11.34 22.73
N PRO A 239 14.03 -11.59 23.04
CA PRO A 239 13.52 -12.96 23.23
C PRO A 239 13.61 -13.84 21.99
N LYS A 240 13.67 -13.25 20.80
CA LYS A 240 13.68 -13.94 19.51
C LYS A 240 15.05 -13.98 18.85
N ARG A 241 16.04 -13.29 19.40
CA ARG A 241 17.38 -13.13 18.84
C ARG A 241 18.06 -14.46 18.50
N ALA A 242 18.04 -15.41 19.44
CA ALA A 242 18.68 -16.72 19.24
C ALA A 242 18.01 -17.50 18.09
N ALA A 243 16.67 -17.49 18.03
CA ALA A 243 15.92 -18.16 16.98
C ALA A 243 16.12 -17.50 15.60
N ILE A 244 16.23 -16.17 15.55
CA ILE A 244 16.53 -15.44 14.30
C ILE A 244 17.93 -15.80 13.79
N LEU A 245 18.94 -15.86 14.67
CA LEU A 245 20.30 -16.27 14.29
C LEU A 245 20.35 -17.72 13.81
N GLU A 246 19.56 -18.61 14.39
CA GLU A 246 19.44 -20.00 13.92
C GLU A 246 18.86 -20.05 12.51
N GLU A 247 17.78 -19.31 12.22
CA GLU A 247 17.20 -19.22 10.88
C GLU A 247 18.19 -18.62 9.86
N MET A 248 18.93 -17.58 10.23
CA MET A 248 19.99 -17.00 9.39
C MET A 248 21.07 -18.06 9.05
N ASN A 249 21.47 -18.88 9.99
CA ASN A 249 22.46 -19.94 9.74
C ASN A 249 21.91 -21.01 8.80
N LYS A 250 20.64 -21.40 8.91
CA LYS A 250 19.99 -22.34 7.97
C LYS A 250 19.92 -21.82 6.53
N MET A 251 20.01 -20.52 6.34
CA MET A 251 19.95 -19.87 5.01
C MET A 251 21.32 -19.71 4.34
N LYS A 252 22.42 -20.06 5.02
CA LYS A 252 23.78 -19.99 4.46
C LYS A 252 24.11 -21.21 3.58
N ASP A 253 23.41 -22.31 3.78
CA ASP A 253 23.58 -23.58 3.05
C ASP A 253 22.61 -23.60 1.84
#